data_e909d4d92f55fbc485c511ea225fd61d
#
_entry.id   e909d4d92f55fbc485c511ea225fd61d
#
_cell.length_a   1.000
_cell.length_b   1.000
_cell.length_c   1.000
_cell.angle_alpha   90.00
_cell.angle_beta   90.00
_cell.angle_gamma   90.00
#
_symmetry.space_group_name_H-M   'P 1'
#
loop_
_entity.id
_entity.type
_entity.pdbx_description
1 polymer ?
#
loop_
_entity_poly.entity_id
_entity_poly.type
_entity_poly.pdbx_seq_one_letter_code
_entity_poly.pdbx_strand_id
1 'polypeptide(L)'
;MKVLKFGAVWCTGCLVMKPLWEKIELEHSWLKTIYYDADEHPKLIDQYDIKSIPCFIFLDKAGDELERLAGEFKKAELVTVIEKYKDK
;
A
#
# COMPACT_ATOMS: atom_id res chain seq x y z
N MET A 1 7.01 -10.74 0.36
CA MET A 1 6.23 -9.63 0.94
C MET A 1 5.24 -9.10 -0.09
N LYS A 2 4.10 -8.64 0.39
CA LYS A 2 3.03 -8.12 -0.46
C LYS A 2 2.52 -6.81 0.14
N VAL A 3 2.14 -5.85 -0.71
CA VAL A 3 1.57 -4.59 -0.25
C VAL A 3 0.15 -4.46 -0.76
N LEU A 4 -0.78 -4.20 0.15
CA LEU A 4 -2.15 -3.86 -0.19
C LEU A 4 -2.27 -2.34 -0.18
N LYS A 5 -2.75 -1.77 -1.30
CA LYS A 5 -2.88 -0.32 -1.44
C LYS A 5 -4.36 0.02 -1.50
N PHE A 6 -4.86 0.77 -0.52
CA PHE A 6 -6.26 1.19 -0.47
C PHE A 6 -6.37 2.65 -0.85
N GLY A 7 -7.29 2.96 -1.76
CA GLY A 7 -7.49 4.31 -2.24
C GLY A 7 -8.88 4.50 -2.82
N ALA A 8 -9.10 5.65 -3.47
CA ALA A 8 -10.36 5.95 -4.15
C ALA A 8 -10.10 6.97 -5.26
N VAL A 9 -10.96 6.98 -6.27
CA VAL A 9 -10.80 7.89 -7.41
C VAL A 9 -10.97 9.36 -7.02
N TRP A 10 -11.71 9.66 -5.96
CA TRP A 10 -11.94 11.02 -5.46
C TRP A 10 -10.88 11.49 -4.46
N CYS A 11 -9.96 10.63 -4.10
CA CYS A 11 -8.96 10.91 -3.05
C CYS A 11 -7.73 11.60 -3.64
N THR A 12 -7.50 12.86 -3.29
CA THR A 12 -6.36 13.65 -3.79
C THR A 12 -5.03 13.01 -3.39
N GLY A 13 -4.89 12.60 -2.13
CA GLY A 13 -3.67 11.94 -1.65
C GLY A 13 -3.38 10.64 -2.39
N CYS A 14 -4.43 9.89 -2.75
CA CYS A 14 -4.28 8.66 -3.51
C CYS A 14 -3.73 8.94 -4.92
N LEU A 15 -4.19 10.02 -5.54
CA LEU A 15 -3.71 10.43 -6.86
C LEU A 15 -2.24 10.85 -6.80
N VAL A 16 -1.83 11.51 -5.72
CA VAL A 16 -0.42 11.89 -5.51
C VAL A 16 0.46 10.66 -5.35
N MET A 17 -0.02 9.65 -4.62
CA MET A 17 0.77 8.45 -4.33
C MET A 17 0.88 7.47 -5.51
N LYS A 18 -0.08 7.51 -6.44
CA LYS A 18 -0.12 6.58 -7.57
C LYS A 18 1.17 6.57 -8.41
N PRO A 19 1.68 7.71 -8.91
CA PRO A 19 2.91 7.69 -9.71
C PRO A 19 4.13 7.26 -8.90
N LEU A 20 4.16 7.51 -7.60
CA LEU A 20 5.25 7.06 -6.75
C LEU A 20 5.29 5.54 -6.68
N TRP A 21 4.13 4.91 -6.49
CA TRP A 21 4.03 3.46 -6.45
C TRP A 21 4.36 2.83 -7.81
N GLU A 22 3.96 3.46 -8.91
CA GLU A 22 4.29 2.97 -10.23
C GLU A 22 5.81 2.90 -10.43
N LYS A 23 6.54 3.94 -10.00
CA LYS A 23 8.00 3.95 -10.06
C LYS A 23 8.61 2.86 -9.17
N ILE A 24 8.10 2.71 -7.95
CA ILE A 24 8.57 1.69 -7.02
C ILE A 24 8.39 0.30 -7.61
N GLU A 25 7.23 0.04 -8.20
CA GLU A 25 6.92 -1.26 -8.80
C GLU A 25 7.83 -1.57 -9.98
N LEU A 26 8.20 -0.58 -10.77
CA LEU A 26 9.16 -0.75 -11.85
C LEU A 26 10.56 -1.05 -11.35
N GLU A 27 10.96 -0.41 -10.25
CA GLU A 27 12.29 -0.58 -9.66
C GLU A 27 12.43 -1.84 -8.81
N HIS A 28 11.29 -2.41 -8.39
CA HIS A 28 11.24 -3.57 -7.50
C HIS A 28 10.35 -4.66 -8.10
N SER A 29 10.78 -5.25 -9.21
CA SER A 29 9.97 -6.20 -9.98
C SER A 29 9.54 -7.42 -9.16
N TRP A 30 10.25 -7.73 -8.08
CA TRP A 30 9.92 -8.84 -7.16
C TRP A 30 8.78 -8.49 -6.21
N LEU A 31 8.44 -7.20 -6.09
CA LEU A 31 7.43 -6.74 -5.14
C LEU A 31 6.03 -6.99 -5.69
N LYS A 32 5.20 -7.63 -4.90
CA LYS A 32 3.80 -7.85 -5.27
C LYS A 32 2.94 -6.78 -4.60
N THR A 33 2.19 -6.04 -5.39
CA THR A 33 1.26 -5.04 -4.89
C THR A 33 -0.13 -5.28 -5.45
N ILE A 34 -1.16 -4.96 -4.67
CA ILE A 34 -2.54 -5.06 -5.09
C ILE A 34 -3.25 -3.77 -4.70
N TYR A 35 -3.94 -3.17 -5.66
CA TYR A 35 -4.72 -1.97 -5.40
C TYR A 35 -6.19 -2.34 -5.18
N TYR A 36 -6.80 -1.77 -4.14
CA TYR A 36 -8.22 -1.90 -3.86
C TYR A 36 -8.85 -0.51 -3.77
N ASP A 37 -9.89 -0.29 -4.57
CA ASP A 37 -10.71 0.92 -4.45
C ASP A 37 -11.64 0.72 -3.25
N ALA A 38 -11.59 1.67 -2.31
CA ALA A 38 -12.34 1.57 -1.06
C ALA A 38 -13.86 1.52 -1.29
N ASP A 39 -14.34 2.25 -2.30
CA ASP A 39 -15.76 2.28 -2.61
C ASP A 39 -16.27 0.97 -3.20
N GLU A 40 -15.39 0.23 -3.88
CA GLU A 40 -15.73 -1.06 -4.49
C GLU A 40 -15.53 -2.24 -3.54
N HIS A 41 -14.76 -2.05 -2.46
CA HIS A 41 -14.41 -3.13 -1.54
C HIS A 41 -14.70 -2.78 -0.07
N PRO A 42 -15.96 -2.44 0.27
CA PRO A 42 -16.29 -2.06 1.66
C PRO A 42 -16.01 -3.16 2.67
N LYS A 43 -16.12 -4.44 2.27
CA LYS A 43 -15.83 -5.55 3.18
C LYS A 43 -14.34 -5.60 3.56
N LEU A 44 -13.45 -5.27 2.60
CA LEU A 44 -12.03 -5.24 2.88
C LEU A 44 -11.66 -4.06 3.78
N ILE A 45 -12.35 -2.93 3.61
CA ILE A 45 -12.17 -1.77 4.49
C ILE A 45 -12.47 -2.16 5.94
N ASP A 46 -13.56 -2.91 6.15
CA ASP A 46 -13.91 -3.40 7.48
C ASP A 46 -12.92 -4.45 7.98
N GLN A 47 -12.56 -5.41 7.12
CA GLN A 47 -11.67 -6.50 7.47
C GLN A 47 -10.31 -6.01 7.97
N TYR A 48 -9.74 -5.02 7.28
CA TYR A 48 -8.44 -4.46 7.62
C TYR A 48 -8.52 -3.23 8.53
N ASP A 49 -9.73 -2.87 8.95
CA ASP A 49 -9.96 -1.72 9.83
C ASP A 49 -9.32 -0.45 9.28
N ILE A 50 -9.59 -0.14 8.01
CA ILE A 50 -9.06 1.03 7.34
C ILE A 50 -9.79 2.27 7.83
N LYS A 51 -9.07 3.20 8.45
CA LYS A 51 -9.64 4.43 9.02
C LYS A 51 -9.53 5.62 8.07
N SER A 52 -8.53 5.61 7.19
CA SER A 52 -8.31 6.70 6.25
C SER A 52 -7.59 6.18 5.02
N ILE A 53 -7.71 6.91 3.91
CA ILE A 53 -7.03 6.59 2.65
C ILE A 53 -6.20 7.82 2.23
N PRO A 54 -5.08 7.62 1.51
CA PRO A 54 -4.54 6.33 1.11
C PRO A 54 -3.98 5.54 2.29
N CYS A 55 -4.04 4.21 2.21
CA CYS A 55 -3.50 3.34 3.25
C CYS A 55 -2.74 2.19 2.58
N PHE A 56 -1.54 1.91 3.09
CA PHE A 56 -0.67 0.87 2.55
C PHE A 56 -0.36 -0.13 3.65
N ILE A 57 -0.73 -1.40 3.41
CA ILE A 57 -0.52 -2.47 4.39
C ILE A 57 0.52 -3.43 3.84
N PHE A 58 1.61 -3.59 4.59
CA PHE A 58 2.71 -4.49 4.24
C PHE A 58 2.49 -5.83 4.91
N LEU A 59 2.36 -6.89 4.12
CA LEU A 59 2.10 -8.24 4.61
C LEU A 59 3.30 -9.15 4.36
N ASP A 60 3.53 -10.09 5.28
CA ASP A 60 4.56 -11.11 5.08
C ASP A 60 4.04 -12.24 4.17
N LYS A 61 4.85 -13.28 3.97
CA LYS A 61 4.50 -14.41 3.11
C LYS A 61 3.30 -15.20 3.61
N ALA A 62 3.06 -15.18 4.91
CA ALA A 62 1.92 -15.86 5.53
C ALA A 62 0.65 -15.00 5.47
N GLY A 63 0.76 -13.73 5.09
CA GLY A 63 -0.37 -12.82 5.03
C GLY A 63 -0.57 -12.00 6.30
N ASP A 64 0.37 -12.09 7.24
CA ASP A 64 0.29 -11.32 8.48
C ASP A 64 0.80 -9.89 8.27
N GLU A 65 0.17 -8.95 8.94
CA GLU A 65 0.51 -7.54 8.81
C GLU A 65 1.85 -7.23 9.50
N LEU A 66 2.78 -6.67 8.73
CA LEU A 66 4.09 -6.23 9.24
C LEU A 66 4.05 -4.77 9.67
N GLU A 67 3.45 -3.94 8.83
CA GLU A 67 3.39 -2.51 9.07
C GLU A 67 2.29 -1.91 8.20
N ARG A 68 1.75 -0.77 8.62
CA ARG A 68 0.74 -0.05 7.84
C ARG A 68 1.07 1.44 7.86
N LEU A 69 0.95 2.08 6.71
CA LEU A 69 1.17 3.51 6.54
C LEU A 69 -0.10 4.13 5.99
N ALA A 70 -0.60 5.18 6.62
CA ALA A 70 -1.79 5.89 6.16
C ALA A 70 -1.43 7.34 5.86
N GLY A 71 -1.81 7.81 4.67
CA GLY A 71 -1.55 9.17 4.24
C GLY A 71 -0.52 9.26 3.13
N GLU A 72 0.01 10.47 2.93
CA GLU A 72 1.00 10.74 1.88
C GLU A 72 2.41 10.58 2.42
N PHE A 73 3.24 9.88 1.67
CA PHE A 73 4.63 9.61 2.02
C PHE A 73 5.53 9.88 0.83
N LYS A 74 6.80 10.20 1.09
CA LYS A 74 7.80 10.33 0.04
C LYS A 74 8.19 8.94 -0.45
N LYS A 75 8.61 8.86 -1.72
CA LYS A 75 9.08 7.60 -2.30
C LYS A 75 10.15 6.95 -1.42
N ALA A 76 11.10 7.73 -0.93
CA ALA A 76 12.19 7.20 -0.10
C ALA A 76 11.67 6.55 1.20
N GLU A 77 10.61 7.11 1.78
CA GLU A 77 10.01 6.55 2.98
C GLU A 77 9.37 5.19 2.70
N LEU A 78 8.67 5.07 1.58
CA LEU A 78 8.05 3.81 1.16
C LEU A 78 9.11 2.76 0.86
N VAL A 79 10.17 3.15 0.15
CA VAL A 79 11.28 2.25 -0.19
C VAL A 79 11.98 1.76 1.07
N THR A 80 12.13 2.61 2.08
CA THR A 80 12.74 2.22 3.36
C THR A 80 11.96 1.08 4.01
N VAL A 81 10.64 1.15 4.02
CA VAL A 81 9.80 0.09 4.59
C VAL A 81 9.90 -1.19 3.74
N ILE A 82 9.87 -1.04 2.42
CA ILE A 82 9.99 -2.17 1.50
C ILE A 82 11.30 -2.92 1.72
N GLU A 83 12.41 -2.18 1.80
CA GLU A 83 13.73 -2.78 2.02
C GLU A 83 13.84 -3.43 3.40
N LYS A 84 13.20 -2.83 4.41
CA LYS A 84 13.19 -3.38 5.77
C LYS A 84 12.57 -4.78 5.82
N TYR A 85 11.53 -5.01 5.04
CA TYR A 85 10.77 -6.27 5.08
C TYR A 85 10.90 -7.14 3.85
N LYS A 86 11.84 -6.84 2.96
CA LYS A 86 11.90 -7.51 1.65
C LYS A 86 12.02 -9.04 1.74
N ASP A 87 12.63 -9.56 2.80
CA ASP A 87 12.82 -11.01 2.99
C ASP A 87 11.66 -11.67 3.75
N LYS A 88 10.65 -10.92 4.09
CA LYS A 88 9.47 -11.42 4.80
C LYS A 88 8.39 -11.81 3.82
#